data_c3b36bec0324a2bbfd727dbb83d5c5bc
#
_entry.id   c3b36bec0324a2bbfd727dbb83d5c5bc
#
_cell.length_a   1.000
_cell.length_b   1.000
_cell.length_c   1.000
_cell.angle_alpha   90.00
_cell.angle_beta   90.00
_cell.angle_gamma   90.00
#
_symmetry.space_group_name_H-M   'P 1'
#
loop_
_entity.id
_entity.type
_entity.pdbx_description
1 polymer ?
#
loop_
_entity_poly.entity_id
_entity_poly.type
_entity_poly.pdbx_seq_one_letter_code
_entity_poly.pdbx_strand_id
1 'polypeptide(L)'
;MHSTGSFLYTVIERIRGYLDDPDFDAKYDNDFLVRHIISPSMVDVLSRVNMNMDNPVVMRFEFQTDANTEYYQLPPSIGEVWRISRVDSDGKICEDIKPRNEWHPEGVGWALEGNTLRFDPKLSENTWTVYYVPSGDVMPHYATGGTMRGDRSTLVIDATPTLGALDRRENSYAGQILRILPDTGMVEERVISSHDVELGEVVTRLPFNTSLEENVKYEIAPIGMQSLYEAIAAGSAMKLGAYRKISGSHYQMVLQQYRSAIKTATDNLANMQMRTGKSFKRKTVDNPSYDDLFFSGSWRSP
;
A
#
# COMPACT_ATOMS: atom_id res chain seq x y z
N MET A 1 -5.48 -19.59 17.78
CA MET A 1 -4.30 -19.91 16.95
C MET A 1 -4.14 -18.77 15.94
N HIS A 2 -3.05 -18.01 16.05
CA HIS A 2 -2.76 -16.98 15.05
C HIS A 2 -2.39 -17.65 13.73
N SER A 3 -2.87 -17.12 12.61
CA SER A 3 -2.57 -17.73 11.30
C SER A 3 -1.07 -17.46 11.01
N THR A 4 -0.30 -18.53 10.98
CA THR A 4 1.12 -18.47 10.60
C THR A 4 1.22 -17.87 9.19
N GLY A 5 1.97 -16.77 9.08
CA GLY A 5 2.19 -16.08 7.80
C GLY A 5 1.33 -14.83 7.55
N SER A 6 0.40 -14.46 8.45
CA SER A 6 -0.33 -13.20 8.33
C SER A 6 0.58 -12.00 8.62
N PHE A 7 0.50 -11.00 7.74
CA PHE A 7 1.15 -9.71 7.93
C PHE A 7 0.61 -9.00 9.17
N LEU A 8 -0.72 -8.89 9.29
CA LEU A 8 -1.35 -8.15 10.38
C LEU A 8 -1.01 -8.74 11.73
N TYR A 9 -1.14 -10.06 11.90
CA TYR A 9 -0.78 -10.71 13.16
C TYR A 9 0.71 -10.55 13.48
N THR A 10 1.59 -10.69 12.48
CA THR A 10 3.03 -10.47 12.67
C THR A 10 3.33 -9.04 13.13
N VAL A 11 2.69 -8.04 12.54
CA VAL A 11 2.88 -6.63 12.93
C VAL A 11 2.32 -6.37 14.33
N ILE A 12 1.14 -6.90 14.66
CA ILE A 12 0.52 -6.77 15.99
C ILE A 12 1.42 -7.38 17.07
N GLU A 13 1.90 -8.60 16.87
CA GLU A 13 2.79 -9.27 17.82
C GLU A 13 4.07 -8.45 18.08
N ARG A 14 4.66 -7.88 17.05
CA ARG A 14 5.83 -7.01 17.17
C ARG A 14 5.52 -5.70 17.92
N ILE A 15 4.37 -5.05 17.62
CA ILE A 15 3.94 -3.84 18.34
C ILE A 15 3.83 -4.15 19.84
N ARG A 16 3.18 -5.27 20.19
CA ARG A 16 3.02 -5.70 21.57
C ARG A 16 4.35 -6.02 22.23
N GLY A 17 5.26 -6.69 21.52
CA GLY A 17 6.62 -6.95 21.98
C GLY A 17 7.41 -5.68 22.25
N TYR A 18 7.32 -4.66 21.39
CA TYR A 18 7.97 -3.37 21.61
C TYR A 18 7.45 -2.61 22.83
N LEU A 19 6.18 -2.80 23.18
CA LEU A 19 5.51 -2.06 24.25
C LEU A 19 5.32 -2.87 25.54
N ASP A 20 5.82 -4.11 25.55
CA ASP A 20 5.61 -5.04 26.66
C ASP A 20 4.11 -5.13 27.05
N ASP A 21 3.26 -5.36 26.04
CA ASP A 21 1.80 -5.34 26.13
C ASP A 21 1.21 -6.66 25.63
N PRO A 22 1.25 -7.74 26.42
CA PRO A 22 0.79 -9.05 26.00
C PRO A 22 -0.72 -9.05 25.70
N ASP A 23 -1.14 -9.89 24.76
CA ASP A 23 -2.50 -9.94 24.21
C ASP A 23 -3.58 -10.15 25.29
N PHE A 24 -3.29 -10.97 26.29
CA PHE A 24 -4.26 -11.33 27.34
C PHE A 24 -4.54 -10.20 28.35
N ASP A 25 -3.68 -9.17 28.39
CA ASP A 25 -3.83 -8.00 29.27
C ASP A 25 -3.76 -6.69 28.47
N ALA A 26 -4.06 -6.77 27.18
CA ALA A 26 -3.91 -5.66 26.28
C ALA A 26 -4.96 -4.57 26.53
N LYS A 27 -4.51 -3.34 26.70
CA LYS A 27 -5.37 -2.17 26.83
C LYS A 27 -6.16 -1.88 25.54
N TYR A 28 -5.60 -2.22 24.40
CA TYR A 28 -6.17 -2.03 23.09
C TYR A 28 -6.28 -3.35 22.37
N ASP A 29 -7.45 -3.65 21.82
CA ASP A 29 -7.67 -4.86 21.05
C ASP A 29 -6.95 -4.82 19.69
N ASN A 30 -6.87 -5.96 19.04
CA ASN A 30 -6.15 -6.10 17.78
C ASN A 30 -6.82 -5.31 16.64
N ASP A 31 -8.15 -5.21 16.65
CA ASP A 31 -8.90 -4.47 15.65
C ASP A 31 -8.64 -2.96 15.77
N PHE A 32 -8.61 -2.43 16.99
CA PHE A 32 -8.21 -1.05 17.25
C PHE A 32 -6.79 -0.77 16.73
N LEU A 33 -5.85 -1.69 16.98
CA LEU A 33 -4.48 -1.53 16.49
C LEU A 33 -4.44 -1.45 14.96
N VAL A 34 -5.19 -2.30 14.25
CA VAL A 34 -5.23 -2.28 12.80
C VAL A 34 -5.80 -0.97 12.27
N ARG A 35 -6.96 -0.55 12.77
CA ARG A 35 -7.69 0.62 12.25
C ARG A 35 -7.02 1.94 12.58
N HIS A 36 -6.54 2.10 13.80
CA HIS A 36 -6.12 3.40 14.31
C HIS A 36 -4.62 3.60 14.42
N ILE A 37 -3.86 2.53 14.39
CA ILE A 37 -2.41 2.59 14.60
C ILE A 37 -1.65 2.08 13.38
N ILE A 38 -1.94 0.87 12.90
CA ILE A 38 -1.21 0.25 11.79
C ILE A 38 -1.51 0.96 10.47
N SER A 39 -2.78 1.16 10.12
CA SER A 39 -3.16 1.79 8.87
C SER A 39 -2.51 3.18 8.67
N PRO A 40 -2.61 4.15 9.61
CA PRO A 40 -1.92 5.43 9.45
C PRO A 40 -0.39 5.32 9.54
N SER A 41 0.15 4.25 10.16
CA SER A 41 1.60 4.03 10.19
C SER A 41 2.13 3.52 8.84
N MET A 42 1.32 2.77 8.10
CA MET A 42 1.68 2.33 6.76
C MET A 42 1.89 3.50 5.81
N VAL A 43 0.98 4.49 5.84
CA VAL A 43 1.11 5.73 5.05
C VAL A 43 2.42 6.46 5.38
N ASP A 44 2.69 6.65 6.66
CA ASP A 44 3.90 7.34 7.14
C ASP A 44 5.19 6.59 6.73
N VAL A 45 5.22 5.28 6.93
CA VAL A 45 6.38 4.45 6.58
C VAL A 45 6.65 4.44 5.09
N LEU A 46 5.62 4.22 4.25
CA LEU A 46 5.77 4.21 2.80
C LEU A 46 6.22 5.57 2.26
N SER A 47 5.63 6.65 2.79
CA SER A 47 6.06 8.02 2.45
C SER A 47 7.55 8.21 2.76
N ARG A 48 8.01 7.89 3.98
CA ARG A 48 9.40 8.06 4.39
C ARG A 48 10.36 7.19 3.60
N VAL A 49 10.01 5.93 3.36
CA VAL A 49 10.84 5.04 2.55
C VAL A 49 10.99 5.57 1.14
N ASN A 50 9.89 5.98 0.51
CA ASN A 50 9.92 6.52 -0.85
C ASN A 50 10.68 7.86 -0.93
N MET A 51 10.60 8.71 0.10
CA MET A 51 11.37 9.97 0.15
C MET A 51 12.87 9.75 0.27
N ASN A 52 13.29 8.67 0.93
CA ASN A 52 14.69 8.33 1.15
C ASN A 52 15.31 7.49 0.03
N MET A 53 14.54 7.16 -1.00
CA MET A 53 15.02 6.39 -2.14
C MET A 53 15.27 7.29 -3.35
N ASP A 54 16.41 7.11 -4.01
CA ASP A 54 16.68 7.75 -5.32
C ASP A 54 15.65 7.31 -6.37
N ASN A 55 15.19 6.07 -6.26
CA ASN A 55 14.17 5.48 -7.12
C ASN A 55 13.05 4.91 -6.23
N PRO A 56 11.92 5.60 -6.06
CA PRO A 56 10.83 5.09 -5.26
C PRO A 56 10.23 3.82 -5.85
N VAL A 57 9.48 3.09 -5.03
CA VAL A 57 8.73 1.93 -5.48
C VAL A 57 7.64 2.39 -6.43
N VAL A 58 7.72 1.95 -7.70
CA VAL A 58 6.72 2.27 -8.73
C VAL A 58 5.84 1.07 -8.97
N MET A 59 4.56 1.27 -8.86
CA MET A 59 3.51 0.30 -9.18
C MET A 59 2.79 0.68 -10.46
N ARG A 60 1.94 -0.21 -10.95
CA ARG A 60 1.12 0.03 -12.12
C ARG A 60 -0.34 -0.34 -11.85
N PHE A 61 -1.23 0.49 -12.34
CA PHE A 61 -2.68 0.28 -12.39
C PHE A 61 -3.13 0.39 -13.83
N GLU A 62 -3.95 -0.54 -14.28
CA GLU A 62 -4.49 -0.57 -15.65
C GLU A 62 -5.97 -0.19 -15.61
N PHE A 63 -6.39 0.68 -16.52
CA PHE A 63 -7.78 1.08 -16.68
C PHE A 63 -8.11 1.24 -18.16
N GLN A 64 -9.38 1.15 -18.48
CA GLN A 64 -9.90 1.37 -19.83
C GLN A 64 -10.47 2.77 -19.94
N THR A 65 -10.18 3.45 -21.06
CA THR A 65 -10.80 4.72 -21.41
C THR A 65 -12.01 4.49 -22.29
N ASP A 66 -13.00 5.36 -22.15
CA ASP A 66 -14.18 5.47 -22.98
C ASP A 66 -14.15 6.84 -23.69
N ALA A 67 -14.46 6.87 -24.99
CA ALA A 67 -14.48 8.09 -25.80
C ALA A 67 -15.41 9.20 -25.26
N ASN A 68 -16.38 8.84 -24.41
CA ASN A 68 -17.33 9.78 -23.83
C ASN A 68 -16.91 10.30 -22.45
N THR A 69 -15.96 9.64 -21.80
CA THR A 69 -15.54 9.93 -20.42
C THR A 69 -14.24 10.74 -20.40
N GLU A 70 -14.24 11.81 -19.62
CA GLU A 70 -13.09 12.71 -19.44
C GLU A 70 -12.39 12.45 -18.11
N TYR A 71 -13.13 11.95 -17.11
CA TYR A 71 -12.69 11.80 -15.74
C TYR A 71 -12.68 10.32 -15.31
N TYR A 72 -11.57 9.88 -14.73
CA TYR A 72 -11.38 8.51 -14.28
C TYR A 72 -10.94 8.49 -12.83
N GLN A 73 -11.72 7.83 -11.99
CA GLN A 73 -11.38 7.67 -10.58
C GLN A 73 -10.19 6.75 -10.42
N LEU A 74 -9.16 7.23 -9.75
CA LEU A 74 -7.98 6.43 -9.42
C LEU A 74 -8.15 5.72 -8.07
N PRO A 75 -7.51 4.55 -7.89
CA PRO A 75 -7.42 3.92 -6.58
C PRO A 75 -6.84 4.88 -5.53
N PRO A 76 -7.37 4.91 -4.30
CA PRO A 76 -6.86 5.77 -3.23
C PRO A 76 -5.43 5.43 -2.79
N SER A 77 -4.96 4.23 -3.16
CA SER A 77 -3.57 3.81 -2.95
C SER A 77 -2.55 4.53 -3.84
N ILE A 78 -3.00 5.30 -4.85
CA ILE A 78 -2.13 6.09 -5.71
C ILE A 78 -1.71 7.37 -4.97
N GLY A 79 -0.42 7.50 -4.70
CA GLY A 79 0.13 8.70 -4.06
C GLY A 79 0.60 9.73 -5.08
N GLU A 80 1.49 9.34 -5.96
CA GLU A 80 2.07 10.20 -6.99
C GLU A 80 2.03 9.50 -8.35
N VAL A 81 1.43 10.11 -9.34
CA VAL A 81 1.43 9.60 -10.72
C VAL A 81 2.72 10.01 -11.42
N TRP A 82 3.48 9.04 -11.87
CA TRP A 82 4.74 9.28 -12.56
C TRP A 82 4.60 9.29 -14.08
N ARG A 83 3.77 8.40 -14.60
CA ARG A 83 3.65 8.19 -16.02
C ARG A 83 2.31 7.56 -16.35
N ILE A 84 1.75 7.94 -17.48
CA ILE A 84 0.59 7.30 -18.06
C ILE A 84 0.96 6.88 -19.47
N SER A 85 0.80 5.59 -19.77
CA SER A 85 1.22 5.02 -21.03
C SER A 85 0.18 4.05 -21.56
N ARG A 86 0.05 3.99 -22.87
CA ARG A 86 -0.63 2.90 -23.55
C ARG A 86 0.37 1.79 -23.83
N VAL A 87 -0.04 0.57 -23.52
CA VAL A 87 0.77 -0.63 -23.72
C VAL A 87 0.04 -1.52 -24.72
N ASP A 88 0.77 -2.05 -25.71
CA ASP A 88 0.21 -3.01 -26.68
C ASP A 88 0.07 -4.42 -26.08
N SER A 89 -0.48 -5.33 -26.87
CA SER A 89 -0.66 -6.73 -26.47
C SER A 89 0.66 -7.45 -26.09
N ASP A 90 1.77 -6.96 -26.60
CA ASP A 90 3.10 -7.52 -26.34
C ASP A 90 3.78 -6.89 -25.12
N GLY A 91 3.08 -5.98 -24.42
CA GLY A 91 3.59 -5.28 -23.27
C GLY A 91 4.57 -4.14 -23.58
N LYS A 92 4.65 -3.72 -24.85
CA LYS A 92 5.50 -2.62 -25.29
C LYS A 92 4.74 -1.29 -25.17
N ILE A 93 5.42 -0.28 -24.66
CA ILE A 93 4.88 1.07 -24.57
C ILE A 93 4.78 1.66 -25.98
N CYS A 94 3.54 1.99 -26.39
CA CYS A 94 3.23 2.55 -27.69
C CYS A 94 3.10 4.07 -27.65
N GLU A 95 2.60 4.60 -26.53
CA GLU A 95 2.27 6.01 -26.39
C GLU A 95 2.40 6.45 -24.94
N ASP A 96 2.94 7.64 -24.72
CA ASP A 96 2.99 8.30 -23.43
C ASP A 96 2.22 9.59 -23.46
N ILE A 97 1.35 9.80 -22.47
CA ILE A 97 0.69 11.06 -22.27
C ILE A 97 1.42 11.83 -21.17
N LYS A 98 1.77 13.07 -21.47
CA LYS A 98 2.46 13.96 -20.53
C LYS A 98 1.48 14.63 -19.56
N PRO A 99 1.91 14.97 -18.34
CA PRO A 99 1.11 15.83 -17.48
C PRO A 99 0.88 17.17 -18.17
N ARG A 100 -0.36 17.66 -18.14
CA ARG A 100 -0.71 18.97 -18.65
C ARG A 100 -0.23 20.00 -17.64
N ASN A 101 0.48 21.02 -18.13
CA ASN A 101 0.86 22.16 -17.33
C ASN A 101 0.43 23.44 -18.06
N GLU A 102 0.41 24.55 -17.34
CA GLU A 102 0.00 25.85 -17.88
C GLU A 102 0.83 26.34 -19.07
N TRP A 103 2.04 25.81 -19.24
CA TRP A 103 3.01 26.21 -20.25
C TRP A 103 2.84 25.47 -21.59
N HIS A 104 2.09 24.35 -21.60
CA HIS A 104 1.86 23.55 -22.78
C HIS A 104 0.36 23.21 -22.92
N PRO A 105 -0.48 24.20 -23.30
CA PRO A 105 -1.92 24.00 -23.38
C PRO A 105 -2.36 23.17 -24.60
N GLU A 106 -1.48 22.98 -25.58
CA GLU A 106 -1.77 22.25 -26.82
C GLU A 106 -1.39 20.77 -26.69
N GLY A 107 -2.23 19.89 -27.22
CA GLY A 107 -2.02 18.43 -27.25
C GLY A 107 -2.76 17.67 -26.16
N VAL A 108 -2.70 16.33 -26.26
CA VAL A 108 -3.27 15.42 -25.26
C VAL A 108 -2.44 15.48 -23.99
N GLY A 109 -3.09 15.78 -22.87
CA GLY A 109 -2.47 15.83 -21.56
C GLY A 109 -3.38 15.27 -20.48
N TRP A 110 -2.80 15.00 -19.31
CA TRP A 110 -3.56 14.58 -18.14
C TRP A 110 -3.32 15.55 -16.98
N ALA A 111 -4.31 15.68 -16.13
CA ALA A 111 -4.23 16.42 -14.87
C ALA A 111 -4.85 15.60 -13.74
N LEU A 112 -4.41 15.82 -12.51
CA LEU A 112 -5.02 15.26 -11.31
C LEU A 112 -5.87 16.32 -10.63
N GLU A 113 -7.13 15.99 -10.38
CA GLU A 113 -8.07 16.76 -9.57
C GLU A 113 -8.46 15.91 -8.35
N GLY A 114 -7.70 16.07 -7.25
CA GLY A 114 -7.80 15.14 -6.12
C GLY A 114 -7.36 13.73 -6.51
N ASN A 115 -8.26 12.77 -6.38
CA ASN A 115 -8.03 11.37 -6.76
C ASN A 115 -8.62 11.02 -8.13
N THR A 116 -8.93 12.01 -8.95
CA THR A 116 -9.53 11.84 -10.28
C THR A 116 -8.53 12.26 -11.34
N LEU A 117 -8.33 11.39 -12.30
CA LEU A 117 -7.50 11.64 -13.46
C LEU A 117 -8.38 12.22 -14.58
N ARG A 118 -8.00 13.39 -15.07
CA ARG A 118 -8.65 14.07 -16.18
C ARG A 118 -7.78 14.03 -17.42
N PHE A 119 -8.37 13.71 -18.57
CA PHE A 119 -7.74 13.82 -19.88
C PHE A 119 -8.36 14.95 -20.71
N ASP A 120 -7.50 15.73 -21.35
CA ASP A 120 -7.92 16.80 -22.25
C ASP A 120 -6.99 16.83 -23.48
N PRO A 121 -7.51 16.62 -24.69
CA PRO A 121 -8.86 16.17 -24.99
C PRO A 121 -9.14 14.73 -24.52
N LYS A 122 -10.42 14.33 -24.55
CA LYS A 122 -10.83 12.94 -24.24
C LYS A 122 -10.06 11.93 -25.09
N LEU A 123 -9.71 10.83 -24.46
CA LEU A 123 -9.02 9.74 -25.14
C LEU A 123 -10.01 8.84 -25.90
N SER A 124 -9.54 8.21 -26.97
CA SER A 124 -10.25 7.09 -27.58
C SER A 124 -10.27 5.87 -26.64
N GLU A 125 -11.18 4.94 -26.91
CA GLU A 125 -11.27 3.68 -26.17
C GLU A 125 -9.97 2.88 -26.29
N ASN A 126 -9.25 2.72 -25.19
CA ASN A 126 -7.98 1.99 -25.11
C ASN A 126 -7.71 1.57 -23.66
N THR A 127 -6.78 0.63 -23.48
CA THR A 127 -6.24 0.27 -22.18
C THR A 127 -5.00 1.11 -21.89
N TRP A 128 -5.01 1.77 -20.75
CA TRP A 128 -3.92 2.62 -20.28
C TRP A 128 -3.35 2.10 -18.97
N THR A 129 -2.07 2.33 -18.77
CA THR A 129 -1.36 1.99 -17.54
C THR A 129 -0.88 3.26 -16.86
N VAL A 130 -1.29 3.46 -15.62
CA VAL A 130 -0.76 4.46 -14.71
C VAL A 130 0.41 3.85 -13.94
N TYR A 131 1.58 4.46 -14.03
CA TYR A 131 2.73 4.16 -13.18
C TYR A 131 2.74 5.16 -12.03
N TYR A 132 2.75 4.67 -10.81
CA TYR A 132 2.56 5.50 -9.63
C TYR A 132 3.39 5.05 -8.43
N VAL A 133 3.65 5.99 -7.52
CA VAL A 133 4.19 5.72 -6.19
C VAL A 133 3.03 5.48 -5.23
N PRO A 134 2.98 4.36 -4.50
CA PRO A 134 1.89 4.08 -3.59
C PRO A 134 1.89 5.00 -2.38
N SER A 135 0.71 5.44 -1.96
CA SER A 135 0.51 6.26 -0.76
C SER A 135 0.45 5.45 0.52
N GLY A 136 0.10 4.15 0.43
CA GLY A 136 -0.24 3.33 1.58
C GLY A 136 -1.62 3.60 2.19
N ASP A 137 -2.41 4.50 1.60
CA ASP A 137 -3.76 4.82 2.07
C ASP A 137 -4.77 3.72 1.68
N VAL A 138 -4.62 2.58 2.31
CA VAL A 138 -5.54 1.44 2.19
C VAL A 138 -5.74 0.85 3.58
N MET A 139 -6.99 0.51 3.90
CA MET A 139 -7.29 -0.19 5.15
C MET A 139 -6.95 -1.69 5.00
N PRO A 140 -5.88 -2.18 5.63
CA PRO A 140 -5.58 -3.60 5.60
C PRO A 140 -6.62 -4.36 6.41
N HIS A 141 -6.95 -5.59 5.99
CA HIS A 141 -7.83 -6.42 6.76
C HIS A 141 -7.50 -7.91 6.61
N TYR A 142 -7.93 -8.70 7.59
CA TYR A 142 -7.87 -10.16 7.62
C TYR A 142 -9.26 -10.72 7.84
N ALA A 143 -9.62 -11.76 7.10
CA ALA A 143 -10.89 -12.45 7.22
C ALA A 143 -10.75 -13.97 7.01
N THR A 144 -11.77 -14.71 7.44
CA THR A 144 -11.81 -16.17 7.36
C THR A 144 -12.98 -16.70 6.54
N GLY A 145 -13.82 -15.83 6.02
CA GLY A 145 -15.07 -16.15 5.31
C GLY A 145 -15.05 -15.83 3.82
N GLY A 146 -13.89 -15.71 3.19
CA GLY A 146 -13.81 -15.45 1.76
C GLY A 146 -14.32 -16.62 0.92
N THR A 147 -14.84 -16.31 -0.28
CA THR A 147 -15.26 -17.32 -1.27
C THR A 147 -14.48 -17.12 -2.57
N MET A 148 -13.67 -18.09 -2.95
CA MET A 148 -12.93 -18.10 -4.20
C MET A 148 -13.83 -18.61 -5.33
N ARG A 149 -13.90 -17.88 -6.43
CA ARG A 149 -14.63 -18.34 -7.62
C ARG A 149 -13.83 -19.41 -8.38
N GLY A 150 -14.49 -20.18 -9.22
CA GLY A 150 -13.89 -21.26 -9.99
C GLY A 150 -12.78 -20.84 -10.96
N ASP A 151 -12.69 -19.54 -11.32
CA ASP A 151 -11.61 -18.94 -12.11
C ASP A 151 -10.29 -18.80 -11.32
N ARG A 152 -10.35 -18.97 -9.99
CA ARG A 152 -9.22 -18.81 -9.06
C ARG A 152 -8.53 -17.44 -9.09
N SER A 153 -9.14 -16.48 -9.72
CA SER A 153 -8.64 -15.09 -9.77
C SER A 153 -9.59 -14.11 -9.09
N THR A 154 -10.83 -14.50 -8.84
CA THR A 154 -11.85 -13.68 -8.20
C THR A 154 -12.17 -14.22 -6.80
N LEU A 155 -11.98 -13.36 -5.79
CA LEU A 155 -12.38 -13.63 -4.40
C LEU A 155 -13.53 -12.72 -4.03
N VAL A 156 -14.64 -13.31 -3.59
CA VAL A 156 -15.71 -12.60 -2.87
C VAL A 156 -15.23 -12.38 -1.45
N ILE A 157 -15.09 -11.11 -1.05
CA ILE A 157 -14.55 -10.73 0.26
C ILE A 157 -15.63 -10.81 1.34
N ASP A 158 -15.21 -11.16 2.56
CA ASP A 158 -16.10 -11.20 3.71
C ASP A 158 -16.55 -9.78 4.09
N ALA A 159 -17.86 -9.57 4.22
CA ALA A 159 -18.45 -8.31 4.61
C ALA A 159 -18.07 -7.88 6.05
N THR A 160 -17.65 -8.84 6.89
CA THR A 160 -17.28 -8.63 8.29
C THR A 160 -15.90 -9.22 8.57
N PRO A 161 -14.81 -8.50 8.19
CA PRO A 161 -13.47 -9.00 8.44
C PRO A 161 -13.20 -9.20 9.93
N THR A 162 -12.36 -10.18 10.25
CA THR A 162 -11.95 -10.49 11.63
C THR A 162 -11.08 -9.38 12.23
N LEU A 163 -10.25 -8.75 11.39
CA LEU A 163 -9.39 -7.62 11.77
C LEU A 163 -9.45 -6.55 10.68
N GLY A 164 -9.45 -5.29 11.09
CA GLY A 164 -9.52 -4.16 10.20
C GLY A 164 -10.94 -3.84 9.75
N ALA A 165 -11.07 -3.19 8.61
CA ALA A 165 -12.36 -2.84 8.03
C ALA A 165 -12.27 -2.90 6.50
N LEU A 166 -13.43 -3.12 5.86
CA LEU A 166 -13.52 -2.99 4.42
C LEU A 166 -13.38 -1.53 4.00
N ASP A 167 -12.55 -1.30 3.02
CA ASP A 167 -12.51 -0.03 2.33
C ASP A 167 -13.62 -0.01 1.27
N ARG A 168 -14.57 0.90 1.42
CA ARG A 168 -15.74 1.02 0.54
C ARG A 168 -15.54 2.00 -0.61
N ARG A 169 -14.33 2.46 -0.84
CA ARG A 169 -14.00 3.27 -2.01
C ARG A 169 -13.78 2.35 -3.20
N GLU A 170 -14.32 2.70 -4.35
CA GLU A 170 -14.16 1.93 -5.58
C GLU A 170 -12.69 1.72 -5.92
N ASN A 171 -12.34 0.52 -6.34
CA ASN A 171 -10.96 0.11 -6.66
C ASN A 171 -9.93 0.33 -5.52
N SER A 172 -10.35 0.51 -4.27
CA SER A 172 -9.45 0.81 -3.15
C SER A 172 -8.33 -0.23 -2.98
N TYR A 173 -8.61 -1.48 -3.28
CA TYR A 173 -7.62 -2.56 -3.17
C TYR A 173 -6.80 -2.80 -4.44
N ALA A 174 -7.09 -2.12 -5.54
CA ALA A 174 -6.30 -2.27 -6.77
C ALA A 174 -4.82 -1.91 -6.52
N GLY A 175 -3.92 -2.77 -6.99
CA GLY A 175 -2.50 -2.65 -6.74
C GLY A 175 -2.02 -3.20 -5.39
N GLN A 176 -2.92 -3.56 -4.47
CA GLN A 176 -2.58 -4.21 -3.21
C GLN A 176 -2.31 -5.71 -3.40
N ILE A 177 -1.85 -6.36 -2.34
CA ILE A 177 -1.59 -7.79 -2.33
C ILE A 177 -2.72 -8.52 -1.63
N LEU A 178 -3.35 -9.43 -2.35
CA LEU A 178 -4.23 -10.45 -1.78
C LEU A 178 -3.37 -11.67 -1.41
N ARG A 179 -3.43 -12.07 -0.15
CA ARG A 179 -2.74 -13.21 0.41
C ARG A 179 -3.75 -14.26 0.83
N ILE A 180 -3.63 -15.46 0.31
CA ILE A 180 -4.39 -16.61 0.77
C ILE A 180 -3.56 -17.35 1.81
N LEU A 181 -4.17 -17.60 2.97
CA LEU A 181 -3.54 -18.15 4.18
C LEU A 181 -4.13 -19.55 4.44
N PRO A 182 -3.69 -20.59 3.73
CA PRO A 182 -4.23 -21.93 3.91
C PRO A 182 -3.83 -22.48 5.28
N ASP A 183 -4.66 -23.37 5.85
CA ASP A 183 -4.35 -24.05 7.11
C ASP A 183 -3.13 -24.96 6.98
N THR A 184 -2.93 -25.50 5.79
CA THR A 184 -1.80 -26.34 5.42
C THR A 184 -1.28 -25.91 4.05
N GLY A 185 0.04 -25.77 3.93
CA GLY A 185 0.66 -25.36 2.68
C GLY A 185 1.31 -23.99 2.75
N MET A 186 1.67 -23.44 1.60
CA MET A 186 2.35 -22.17 1.49
C MET A 186 1.36 -21.03 1.26
N VAL A 187 1.65 -19.88 1.86
CA VAL A 187 0.93 -18.63 1.58
C VAL A 187 1.13 -18.27 0.12
N GLU A 188 0.03 -18.02 -0.57
CA GLU A 188 0.06 -17.53 -1.94
C GLU A 188 -0.29 -16.04 -1.98
N GLU A 189 0.45 -15.28 -2.78
CA GLU A 189 0.30 -13.83 -2.91
C GLU A 189 0.03 -13.45 -4.37
N ARG A 190 -0.96 -12.59 -4.58
CA ARG A 190 -1.29 -12.05 -5.91
C ARG A 190 -1.60 -10.57 -5.81
N VAL A 191 -1.23 -9.84 -6.86
CA VAL A 191 -1.61 -8.42 -7.00
C VAL A 191 -3.06 -8.33 -7.42
N ILE A 192 -3.83 -7.52 -6.71
CA ILE A 192 -5.22 -7.20 -7.05
C ILE A 192 -5.22 -6.27 -8.25
N SER A 193 -5.98 -6.60 -9.28
CA SER A 193 -6.19 -5.77 -10.48
C SER A 193 -7.36 -4.81 -10.32
N SER A 194 -8.44 -5.26 -9.68
CA SER A 194 -9.63 -4.46 -9.46
C SER A 194 -10.36 -4.87 -8.19
N HIS A 195 -11.19 -3.96 -7.68
CA HIS A 195 -12.07 -4.18 -6.54
C HIS A 195 -13.43 -3.58 -6.86
N ASP A 196 -14.44 -4.41 -6.93
CA ASP A 196 -15.85 -4.04 -7.09
C ASP A 196 -16.50 -3.99 -5.71
N VAL A 197 -16.89 -2.80 -5.29
CA VAL A 197 -17.49 -2.56 -3.96
C VAL A 197 -18.93 -3.07 -3.89
N GLU A 198 -19.68 -3.01 -4.99
CA GLU A 198 -21.09 -3.42 -5.02
C GLU A 198 -21.22 -4.95 -4.93
N LEU A 199 -20.37 -5.65 -5.65
CA LEU A 199 -20.32 -7.12 -5.63
C LEU A 199 -19.51 -7.67 -4.44
N GLY A 200 -18.69 -6.83 -3.81
CA GLY A 200 -17.75 -7.26 -2.77
C GLY A 200 -16.68 -8.21 -3.33
N GLU A 201 -16.18 -7.93 -4.53
CA GLU A 201 -15.23 -8.80 -5.22
C GLU A 201 -13.90 -8.13 -5.45
N VAL A 202 -12.83 -8.88 -5.27
CA VAL A 202 -11.49 -8.52 -5.70
C VAL A 202 -11.01 -9.49 -6.77
N VAL A 203 -10.48 -8.93 -7.85
CA VAL A 203 -9.92 -9.72 -8.96
C VAL A 203 -8.41 -9.57 -8.96
N THR A 204 -7.71 -10.68 -9.09
CA THR A 204 -6.24 -10.71 -9.16
C THR A 204 -5.75 -10.86 -10.60
N ARG A 205 -4.53 -10.37 -10.87
CA ARG A 205 -3.91 -10.46 -12.20
C ARG A 205 -3.61 -11.88 -12.65
N LEU A 206 -3.34 -12.77 -11.70
CA LEU A 206 -2.99 -14.16 -11.95
C LEU A 206 -3.82 -15.05 -11.03
N PRO A 207 -4.25 -16.22 -11.49
CA PRO A 207 -5.01 -17.14 -10.65
C PRO A 207 -4.14 -17.71 -9.52
N PHE A 208 -4.78 -18.11 -8.44
CA PHE A 208 -4.19 -18.89 -7.36
C PHE A 208 -4.08 -20.37 -7.74
N ASN A 209 -3.11 -21.05 -7.15
CA ASN A 209 -2.96 -22.49 -7.32
C ASN A 209 -3.90 -23.29 -6.37
N THR A 210 -4.31 -22.62 -5.28
CA THR A 210 -5.19 -23.22 -4.29
C THR A 210 -6.54 -23.60 -4.90
N SER A 211 -7.10 -24.73 -4.44
CA SER A 211 -8.43 -25.21 -4.83
C SER A 211 -9.51 -24.87 -3.79
N LEU A 212 -9.19 -24.05 -2.80
CA LEU A 212 -10.17 -23.65 -1.79
C LEU A 212 -11.27 -22.78 -2.44
N GLU A 213 -12.52 -23.17 -2.27
CA GLU A 213 -13.67 -22.45 -2.82
C GLU A 213 -14.40 -21.65 -1.74
N GLU A 214 -14.56 -22.20 -0.55
CA GLU A 214 -15.30 -21.59 0.57
C GLU A 214 -14.43 -21.46 1.83
N ASN A 215 -14.80 -20.54 2.71
CA ASN A 215 -14.11 -20.27 3.97
C ASN A 215 -12.61 -19.99 3.79
N VAL A 216 -12.28 -19.30 2.71
CA VAL A 216 -10.90 -18.94 2.40
C VAL A 216 -10.41 -17.93 3.42
N LYS A 217 -9.35 -18.29 4.13
CA LYS A 217 -8.61 -17.32 4.98
C LYS A 217 -7.76 -16.45 4.11
N TYR A 218 -7.97 -15.16 4.19
CA TYR A 218 -7.25 -14.22 3.36
C TYR A 218 -6.89 -12.94 4.11
N GLU A 219 -5.95 -12.22 3.55
CA GLU A 219 -5.52 -10.92 4.01
C GLU A 219 -5.29 -10.00 2.82
N ILE A 220 -5.78 -8.77 2.92
CA ILE A 220 -5.40 -7.70 2.00
C ILE A 220 -4.41 -6.80 2.74
N ALA A 221 -3.21 -6.72 2.19
CA ALA A 221 -2.10 -5.99 2.78
C ALA A 221 -1.52 -5.02 1.74
N PRO A 222 -0.88 -3.93 2.17
CA PRO A 222 -0.10 -3.13 1.26
C PRO A 222 1.04 -4.00 0.71
N ILE A 223 1.64 -3.54 -0.36
CA ILE A 223 2.71 -4.20 -1.10
C ILE A 223 3.56 -5.11 -0.19
N GLY A 224 3.55 -6.40 -0.51
CA GLY A 224 4.08 -7.48 0.30
C GLY A 224 5.59 -7.48 0.46
N MET A 225 6.12 -6.50 1.13
CA MET A 225 7.55 -6.42 1.42
C MET A 225 7.81 -6.70 2.89
N GLN A 226 8.33 -7.88 3.20
CA GLN A 226 8.71 -8.25 4.57
C GLN A 226 9.60 -7.20 5.23
N SER A 227 10.45 -6.51 4.46
CA SER A 227 11.29 -5.42 4.95
C SER A 227 10.51 -4.23 5.51
N LEU A 228 9.26 -4.01 5.06
CA LEU A 228 8.40 -2.96 5.60
C LEU A 228 7.70 -3.36 6.90
N TYR A 229 7.54 -4.66 7.18
CA TYR A 229 6.82 -5.13 8.36
C TYR A 229 7.43 -4.60 9.65
N GLU A 230 8.76 -4.63 9.74
CA GLU A 230 9.50 -4.13 10.90
C GLU A 230 9.33 -2.61 11.05
N ALA A 231 9.44 -1.88 9.95
CA ALA A 231 9.26 -0.42 9.96
C ALA A 231 7.83 -0.03 10.35
N ILE A 232 6.82 -0.75 9.84
CA ILE A 232 5.42 -0.52 10.19
C ILE A 232 5.17 -0.87 11.68
N ALA A 233 5.71 -1.98 12.16
CA ALA A 233 5.57 -2.38 13.56
C ALA A 233 6.21 -1.36 14.52
N ALA A 234 7.45 -0.97 14.27
CA ALA A 234 8.16 0.02 15.08
C ALA A 234 7.52 1.41 15.02
N GLY A 235 7.07 1.86 13.83
CA GLY A 235 6.34 3.11 13.66
C GLY A 235 4.99 3.10 14.38
N SER A 236 4.28 1.98 14.33
CA SER A 236 3.03 1.77 15.06
C SER A 236 3.25 1.76 16.57
N ALA A 237 4.30 1.06 17.05
CA ALA A 237 4.68 1.04 18.46
C ALA A 237 5.05 2.44 18.96
N MET A 238 5.75 3.23 18.16
CA MET A 238 6.08 4.63 18.48
C MET A 238 4.80 5.46 18.65
N LYS A 239 3.84 5.37 17.73
CA LYS A 239 2.56 6.08 17.81
C LYS A 239 1.76 5.64 19.04
N LEU A 240 1.60 4.34 19.25
CA LEU A 240 0.88 3.82 20.40
C LEU A 240 1.58 4.16 21.72
N GLY A 241 2.91 4.11 21.76
CA GLY A 241 3.71 4.51 22.91
C GLY A 241 3.49 5.96 23.32
N ALA A 242 3.33 6.87 22.37
CA ALA A 242 2.97 8.26 22.64
C ALA A 242 1.57 8.37 23.29
N TYR A 243 0.58 7.61 22.83
CA TYR A 243 -0.75 7.54 23.47
C TYR A 243 -0.70 6.95 24.89
N ARG A 244 0.13 5.94 25.10
CA ARG A 244 0.29 5.28 26.41
C ARG A 244 1.17 6.04 27.38
N LYS A 245 1.86 7.09 26.94
CA LYS A 245 2.82 7.85 27.75
C LYS A 245 3.88 6.95 28.38
N ILE A 246 4.47 6.04 27.59
CA ILE A 246 5.57 5.18 28.06
C ILE A 246 6.76 6.01 28.54
N SER A 247 7.64 5.42 29.35
CA SER A 247 8.82 6.12 29.89
C SER A 247 9.69 6.71 28.77
N GLY A 248 10.32 7.85 29.02
CA GLY A 248 11.14 8.54 28.04
C GLY A 248 12.25 7.66 27.47
N SER A 249 12.91 6.84 28.30
CA SER A 249 13.95 5.89 27.87
C SER A 249 13.40 4.80 26.97
N HIS A 250 12.25 4.24 27.29
CA HIS A 250 11.59 3.22 26.48
C HIS A 250 11.14 3.81 25.13
N TYR A 251 10.56 5.03 25.14
CA TYR A 251 10.18 5.73 23.91
C TYR A 251 11.38 5.97 22.99
N GLN A 252 12.54 6.39 23.55
CA GLN A 252 13.77 6.58 22.78
C GLN A 252 14.27 5.27 22.16
N MET A 253 14.15 4.16 22.87
CA MET A 253 14.49 2.84 22.31
C MET A 253 13.60 2.50 21.13
N VAL A 254 12.28 2.65 21.23
CA VAL A 254 11.34 2.39 20.14
C VAL A 254 11.60 3.32 18.96
N LEU A 255 11.88 4.61 19.20
CA LEU A 255 12.23 5.58 18.17
C LEU A 255 13.50 5.18 17.40
N GLN A 256 14.54 4.72 18.11
CA GLN A 256 15.76 4.23 17.50
C GLN A 256 15.52 2.99 16.64
N GLN A 257 14.69 2.06 17.11
CA GLN A 257 14.26 0.89 16.36
C GLN A 257 13.54 1.32 15.06
N TYR A 258 12.63 2.27 15.16
CA TYR A 258 11.92 2.79 13.99
C TYR A 258 12.87 3.38 12.95
N ARG A 259 13.82 4.23 13.36
CA ARG A 259 14.82 4.82 12.46
C ARG A 259 15.67 3.74 11.77
N SER A 260 16.12 2.75 12.54
CA SER A 260 16.88 1.62 12.00
C SER A 260 16.07 0.79 11.02
N ALA A 261 14.79 0.53 11.31
CA ALA A 261 13.91 -0.24 10.47
C ALA A 261 13.59 0.49 9.14
N ILE A 262 13.36 1.82 9.16
CA ILE A 262 13.19 2.63 7.95
C ILE A 262 14.44 2.53 7.07
N LYS A 263 15.64 2.72 7.65
CA LYS A 263 16.89 2.61 6.91
C LYS A 263 17.03 1.23 6.26
N THR A 264 16.84 0.17 7.03
CA THR A 264 16.92 -1.21 6.52
C THR A 264 15.92 -1.48 5.40
N ALA A 265 14.68 -0.99 5.54
CA ALA A 265 13.67 -1.12 4.51
C ALA A 265 14.07 -0.37 3.22
N THR A 266 14.57 0.86 3.35
CA THR A 266 15.06 1.67 2.22
C THR A 266 16.20 0.96 1.49
N ASP A 267 17.21 0.49 2.24
CA ASP A 267 18.38 -0.21 1.68
C ASP A 267 17.98 -1.51 0.96
N ASN A 268 17.07 -2.29 1.55
CA ASN A 268 16.59 -3.53 0.94
C ASN A 268 15.84 -3.28 -0.36
N LEU A 269 14.97 -2.27 -0.39
CA LEU A 269 14.21 -1.90 -1.58
C LEU A 269 15.11 -1.35 -2.68
N ALA A 270 16.07 -0.51 -2.35
CA ALA A 270 17.06 0.00 -3.29
C ALA A 270 17.87 -1.14 -3.91
N ASN A 271 18.31 -2.12 -3.10
CA ASN A 271 19.03 -3.30 -3.58
C ASN A 271 18.17 -4.19 -4.51
N MET A 272 16.88 -4.34 -4.22
CA MET A 272 15.96 -5.09 -5.09
C MET A 272 15.80 -4.40 -6.45
N GLN A 273 15.69 -3.07 -6.48
CA GLN A 273 15.58 -2.30 -7.71
C GLN A 273 16.85 -2.39 -8.58
N MET A 274 18.03 -2.33 -7.97
CA MET A 274 19.29 -2.51 -8.71
C MET A 274 19.38 -3.86 -9.42
N ARG A 275 18.85 -4.92 -8.79
CA ARG A 275 18.82 -6.26 -9.40
C ARG A 275 17.86 -6.38 -10.59
N THR A 276 16.80 -5.58 -10.63
CA THR A 276 15.83 -5.61 -11.73
C THR A 276 16.21 -4.73 -12.92
N GLY A 277 17.30 -3.96 -12.84
CA GLY A 277 17.83 -3.16 -13.95
C GLY A 277 16.94 -1.99 -14.40
N LYS A 278 15.86 -1.69 -13.67
CA LYS A 278 14.95 -0.60 -13.99
C LYS A 278 15.21 0.58 -13.06
N SER A 279 16.17 1.42 -13.40
CA SER A 279 16.43 2.66 -12.68
C SER A 279 15.65 3.81 -13.30
N PHE A 280 14.70 4.37 -12.56
CA PHE A 280 14.08 5.65 -12.86
C PHE A 280 14.79 6.71 -11.99
N LYS A 281 15.62 7.56 -12.59
CA LYS A 281 16.30 8.62 -11.84
C LYS A 281 15.32 9.74 -11.49
N ARG A 282 15.12 9.96 -10.19
CA ARG A 282 14.48 11.18 -9.69
C ARG A 282 15.44 12.36 -9.93
N LYS A 283 14.94 13.51 -10.43
CA LYS A 283 15.71 14.74 -10.38
C LYS A 283 15.81 15.13 -8.89
N THR A 284 17.00 15.06 -8.33
CA THR A 284 17.26 15.51 -6.95
C THR A 284 16.93 16.99 -6.83
N VAL A 285 15.89 17.29 -6.08
CA VAL A 285 15.75 18.53 -5.35
C VAL A 285 16.57 18.31 -4.07
N ASP A 286 17.44 19.26 -3.72
CA ASP A 286 18.36 19.18 -2.59
C ASP A 286 17.70 18.53 -1.37
N ASN A 287 18.24 17.38 -0.96
CA ASN A 287 17.72 16.59 0.13
C ASN A 287 18.00 17.30 1.46
N PRO A 288 17.00 17.71 2.24
CA PRO A 288 17.25 18.11 3.62
C PRO A 288 17.86 16.95 4.39
N SER A 289 18.84 17.24 5.24
CA SER A 289 19.51 16.20 6.02
C SER A 289 18.50 15.42 6.88
N TYR A 290 18.79 14.15 7.16
CA TYR A 290 17.90 13.27 7.94
C TYR A 290 17.49 13.86 9.29
N ASP A 291 18.33 14.72 9.86
CA ASP A 291 18.09 15.42 11.13
C ASP A 291 17.10 16.59 11.00
N ASP A 292 17.04 17.26 9.84
CA ASP A 292 16.14 18.40 9.62
C ASP A 292 14.66 17.99 9.52
N LEU A 293 14.37 16.75 9.08
CA LEU A 293 13.00 16.19 8.99
C LEU A 293 12.40 15.85 10.37
N PHE A 294 13.23 15.66 11.40
CA PHE A 294 12.78 15.27 12.73
C PHE A 294 12.68 16.43 13.74
N PHE A 295 13.32 17.56 13.48
CA PHE A 295 13.48 18.63 14.47
C PHE A 295 12.87 20.00 14.10
N SER A 296 12.20 20.14 12.94
CA SER A 296 11.55 21.41 12.58
C SER A 296 10.24 21.70 13.35
N GLY A 297 9.80 20.82 14.21
CA GLY A 297 8.70 21.03 15.14
C GLY A 297 9.20 21.55 16.49
N SER A 298 9.51 22.83 16.62
CA SER A 298 9.76 23.44 17.92
C SER A 298 8.48 23.48 18.74
N TRP A 299 8.30 22.49 19.60
CA TRP A 299 7.32 22.57 20.68
C TRP A 299 7.86 23.60 21.70
N ARG A 300 7.46 24.85 21.55
CA ARG A 300 7.53 25.81 22.68
C ARG A 300 6.36 25.46 23.58
N SER A 301 6.69 24.92 24.75
CA SER A 301 5.75 24.84 25.88
C SER A 301 5.33 26.23 26.33
N PRO A 302 4.08 26.44 26.77
CA PRO A 302 3.63 27.67 27.39
C PRO A 302 4.29 27.90 28.74
#